data_0df44c018efd835c19d5f38e71d5db1c
#
_entry.id   0df44c018efd835c19d5f38e71d5db1c
#
_cell.length_a   1.000
_cell.length_b   1.000
_cell.length_c   1.000
_cell.angle_alpha   90.00
_cell.angle_beta   90.00
_cell.angle_gamma   90.00
#
_symmetry.space_group_name_H-M   'P 1'
#
loop_
_entity.id
_entity.type
_entity.pdbx_description
1 polymer ?
#
loop_
_entity_poly.entity_id
_entity_poly.type
_entity_poly.pdbx_seq_one_letter_code
_entity_poly.pdbx_strand_id
1 'polypeptide(L)'
;LSEERRVKSEEFNSSSDDVSNKNEREESEEGEGQENSSLFTHHSSLYKEQFVGESFGRINKAEAELTLLTLAEYFTKIGKQRVLSESIDVGIISPYRAQVQYLKKLIKKYEFFKPYRRLISVNTVDGFQGQERDVILISLVRSNDEGQIGFLKDLRRMNVAMTRARMKLIILGNKDTMTKHPFYKKLWEYVEGLNNEE
;
A
#
# COMPACT_ATOMS: atom_id res chain seq x y z
N LEU A 1 12.67 52.71 22.81
CA LEU A 1 12.39 53.38 21.55
C LEU A 1 11.75 52.32 20.65
N SER A 2 10.40 52.17 20.67
CA SER A 2 9.38 52.78 19.80
C SER A 2 9.56 52.32 18.36
N GLU A 3 8.61 51.77 17.65
CA GLU A 3 7.20 52.14 17.52
C GLU A 3 6.43 51.05 16.77
N GLU A 4 5.20 50.92 17.14
CA GLU A 4 4.05 50.30 16.49
C GLU A 4 3.86 50.75 15.05
N ARG A 5 3.33 49.85 14.20
CA ARG A 5 2.25 50.23 13.28
C ARG A 5 1.32 49.08 12.94
N ARG A 6 0.14 49.29 13.32
CA ARG A 6 -1.16 48.68 13.09
C ARG A 6 -1.80 49.35 11.85
N VAL A 7 -2.32 48.59 10.88
CA VAL A 7 -3.39 49.01 9.94
C VAL A 7 -4.07 47.75 9.46
N LYS A 8 -5.27 47.47 9.89
CA LYS A 8 -6.64 47.79 9.45
C LYS A 8 -7.16 46.90 8.30
N SER A 9 -8.19 46.18 8.69
CA SER A 9 -9.25 45.51 7.94
C SER A 9 -9.94 46.43 6.93
N GLU A 10 -10.31 45.90 5.78
CA GLU A 10 -11.48 46.37 5.02
C GLU A 10 -12.29 45.17 4.47
N GLU A 11 -13.52 45.12 4.95
CA GLU A 11 -14.64 44.36 4.43
C GLU A 11 -15.04 44.90 3.05
N PHE A 12 -15.43 44.01 2.14
CA PHE A 12 -16.32 44.45 1.07
C PHE A 12 -17.45 43.40 0.89
N ASN A 13 -18.62 43.89 1.22
CA ASN A 13 -19.91 43.25 1.13
C ASN A 13 -20.68 43.80 -0.06
N SER A 14 -21.47 43.01 -0.70
CA SER A 14 -22.78 43.25 -1.39
C SER A 14 -22.85 42.52 -2.71
N SER A 15 -23.79 41.75 -2.93
CA SER A 15 -25.21 41.56 -2.89
C SER A 15 -25.74 41.18 -4.29
N SER A 16 -26.53 40.08 -4.26
CA SER A 16 -27.80 39.82 -4.95
C SER A 16 -27.84 39.89 -6.49
N ASP A 17 -28.37 38.89 -7.20
CA ASP A 17 -29.77 38.60 -7.38
C ASP A 17 -30.01 37.28 -8.16
N ASP A 18 -30.98 36.54 -7.67
CA ASP A 18 -32.02 35.72 -8.27
C ASP A 18 -31.99 35.42 -9.78
N VAL A 19 -32.23 34.13 -10.12
CA VAL A 19 -33.45 33.66 -10.80
C VAL A 19 -33.56 32.13 -10.82
N SER A 20 -34.69 31.68 -10.37
CA SER A 20 -35.28 30.34 -10.37
C SER A 20 -35.23 29.60 -11.71
N ASN A 21 -35.08 28.28 -11.72
CA ASN A 21 -36.19 27.40 -12.13
C ASN A 21 -35.97 25.90 -11.85
N LYS A 22 -37.05 25.29 -11.43
CA LYS A 22 -37.41 23.92 -11.18
C LYS A 22 -36.92 22.91 -12.23
N ASN A 23 -36.50 21.70 -11.82
CA ASN A 23 -37.35 20.52 -12.01
C ASN A 23 -36.80 19.34 -11.20
N GLU A 24 -37.72 18.78 -10.44
CA GLU A 24 -37.66 17.53 -9.72
C GLU A 24 -37.46 16.35 -10.69
N ARG A 25 -36.63 15.39 -10.26
CA ARG A 25 -36.97 13.97 -10.33
C ARG A 25 -36.05 13.20 -9.38
N GLU A 26 -36.68 12.69 -8.34
CA GLU A 26 -36.20 11.60 -7.53
C GLU A 26 -35.95 10.37 -8.41
N GLU A 27 -34.79 9.76 -8.26
CA GLU A 27 -34.65 8.32 -8.38
C GLU A 27 -33.55 7.88 -7.41
N SER A 28 -34.02 7.26 -6.35
CA SER A 28 -33.28 6.46 -5.40
C SER A 28 -32.72 5.23 -6.12
N GLU A 29 -31.41 5.08 -6.16
CA GLU A 29 -30.78 3.77 -6.29
C GLU A 29 -29.73 3.62 -5.19
N GLU A 30 -30.12 2.84 -4.19
CA GLU A 30 -29.22 2.23 -3.26
C GLU A 30 -28.32 1.26 -4.05
N GLY A 31 -27.11 1.68 -4.35
CA GLY A 31 -26.04 0.84 -4.84
C GLY A 31 -25.23 0.33 -3.67
N GLU A 32 -25.53 -0.87 -3.19
CA GLU A 32 -24.69 -1.63 -2.26
C GLU A 32 -23.28 -1.73 -2.85
N GLY A 33 -22.33 -1.06 -2.20
CA GLY A 33 -20.92 -1.13 -2.54
C GLY A 33 -20.36 -2.51 -2.23
N GLN A 34 -20.13 -3.30 -3.25
CA GLN A 34 -19.35 -4.53 -3.16
C GLN A 34 -17.91 -4.18 -2.74
N GLU A 35 -17.58 -4.54 -1.51
CA GLU A 35 -16.22 -4.49 -0.97
C GLU A 35 -15.35 -5.56 -1.64
N ASN A 36 -14.72 -5.21 -2.76
CA ASN A 36 -13.69 -6.03 -3.38
C ASN A 36 -12.40 -5.96 -2.56
N SER A 37 -12.18 -6.92 -1.68
CA SER A 37 -10.89 -7.14 -1.04
C SER A 37 -9.95 -7.90 -2.00
N SER A 38 -9.52 -7.29 -3.11
CA SER A 38 -8.53 -7.93 -3.96
C SER A 38 -7.16 -7.96 -3.28
N LEU A 39 -6.61 -9.15 -3.10
CA LEU A 39 -5.25 -9.37 -2.58
C LEU A 39 -4.16 -8.88 -3.56
N PHE A 40 -4.52 -8.57 -4.79
CA PHE A 40 -3.66 -7.98 -5.82
C PHE A 40 -4.29 -6.71 -6.36
N THR A 41 -3.60 -5.60 -6.24
CA THR A 41 -4.07 -4.33 -6.79
C THR A 41 -3.60 -4.20 -8.25
N HIS A 42 -4.55 -4.06 -9.17
CA HIS A 42 -4.28 -3.82 -10.58
C HIS A 42 -3.82 -2.38 -10.83
N HIS A 43 -2.53 -2.18 -11.14
CA HIS A 43 -2.04 -0.97 -11.80
C HIS A 43 -0.85 -1.33 -12.69
N SER A 44 -1.09 -1.50 -13.99
CA SER A 44 -0.17 -2.21 -14.87
C SER A 44 0.95 -1.39 -15.50
N SER A 45 0.89 -0.08 -15.62
CA SER A 45 1.88 0.62 -16.47
C SER A 45 2.68 1.74 -15.83
N LEU A 46 2.31 2.20 -14.64
CA LEU A 46 2.93 3.38 -14.01
C LEU A 46 4.11 3.06 -13.09
N TYR A 47 4.38 1.79 -12.81
CA TYR A 47 5.23 1.38 -11.69
C TYR A 47 6.47 0.62 -12.11
N LYS A 48 7.28 1.21 -13.02
CA LYS A 48 8.54 0.57 -13.45
C LYS A 48 9.55 0.53 -12.31
N GLU A 49 10.22 -0.62 -12.18
CA GLU A 49 11.35 -0.77 -11.29
C GLU A 49 12.54 0.11 -11.73
N GLN A 50 13.35 0.55 -10.79
CA GLN A 50 14.53 1.37 -11.03
C GLN A 50 15.75 0.72 -10.39
N PHE A 51 16.90 0.83 -11.04
CA PHE A 51 18.17 0.49 -10.45
C PHE A 51 18.66 1.63 -9.55
N VAL A 52 19.18 1.30 -8.38
CA VAL A 52 19.75 2.27 -7.45
C VAL A 52 21.11 1.78 -6.95
N GLY A 53 22.13 2.63 -7.06
CA GLY A 53 23.47 2.38 -6.56
C GLY A 53 24.29 1.40 -7.41
N GLU A 54 25.57 1.26 -7.05
CA GLU A 54 26.57 0.42 -7.74
C GLU A 54 26.34 -1.09 -7.54
N SER A 55 25.55 -1.50 -6.57
CA SER A 55 25.35 -2.92 -6.17
C SER A 55 24.03 -3.52 -6.62
N PHE A 56 23.54 -3.22 -7.81
CA PHE A 56 22.34 -3.81 -8.43
C PHE A 56 21.08 -3.76 -7.54
N GLY A 57 20.98 -2.77 -6.67
CA GLY A 57 19.80 -2.52 -5.87
C GLY A 57 18.61 -2.19 -6.78
N ARG A 58 17.44 -2.74 -6.46
CA ARG A 58 16.18 -2.42 -7.17
C ARG A 58 15.21 -1.76 -6.24
N ILE A 59 14.52 -0.77 -6.77
CA ILE A 59 13.46 -0.05 -6.08
C ILE A 59 12.28 0.17 -7.04
N ASN A 60 11.10 0.05 -6.50
CA ASN A 60 9.87 0.47 -7.16
C ASN A 60 9.17 1.45 -6.22
N LYS A 61 9.34 2.75 -6.48
CA LYS A 61 8.84 3.81 -5.59
C LYS A 61 7.33 3.79 -5.50
N ALA A 62 6.66 3.62 -6.63
CA ALA A 62 5.22 3.62 -6.68
C ALA A 62 4.63 2.40 -5.98
N GLU A 63 5.23 1.21 -6.13
CA GLU A 63 4.83 0.03 -5.37
C GLU A 63 5.07 0.20 -3.86
N ALA A 64 6.15 0.89 -3.46
CA ALA A 64 6.38 1.20 -2.05
C ALA A 64 5.31 2.13 -1.48
N GLU A 65 4.90 3.15 -2.23
CA GLU A 65 3.83 4.06 -1.83
C GLU A 65 2.48 3.33 -1.77
N LEU A 66 2.17 2.48 -2.76
CA LEU A 66 0.99 1.63 -2.76
C LEU A 66 0.99 0.68 -1.56
N THR A 67 2.14 0.07 -1.22
CA THR A 67 2.28 -0.79 -0.03
C THR A 67 1.86 -0.06 1.24
N LEU A 68 2.29 1.18 1.40
CA LEU A 68 1.94 1.97 2.57
C LEU A 68 0.50 2.49 2.54
N LEU A 69 -0.02 2.82 1.37
CA LEU A 69 -1.43 3.18 1.21
C LEU A 69 -2.33 2.01 1.62
N THR A 70 -2.07 0.81 1.08
CA THR A 70 -2.80 -0.41 1.44
C THR A 70 -2.75 -0.71 2.94
N LEU A 71 -1.58 -0.51 3.58
CA LEU A 71 -1.46 -0.66 5.04
C LEU A 71 -2.26 0.40 5.80
N ALA A 72 -2.27 1.65 5.31
CA ALA A 72 -3.04 2.72 5.93
C ALA A 72 -4.55 2.48 5.83
N GLU A 73 -5.03 2.03 4.68
CA GLU A 73 -6.42 1.61 4.47
C GLU A 73 -6.80 0.44 5.39
N TYR A 74 -5.94 -0.56 5.50
CA TYR A 74 -6.15 -1.70 6.39
C TYR A 74 -6.24 -1.26 7.87
N PHE A 75 -5.34 -0.40 8.33
CA PHE A 75 -5.41 0.15 9.69
C PHE A 75 -6.63 1.03 9.92
N THR A 76 -7.05 1.77 8.90
CA THR A 76 -8.27 2.60 8.96
C THR A 76 -9.51 1.72 9.08
N LYS A 77 -9.59 0.63 8.31
CA LYS A 77 -10.70 -0.34 8.34
C LYS A 77 -10.82 -1.04 9.69
N ILE A 78 -9.71 -1.46 10.29
CA ILE A 78 -9.69 -2.08 11.64
C ILE A 78 -10.03 -1.06 12.73
N GLY A 79 -9.60 0.18 12.55
CA GLY A 79 -9.69 1.24 13.52
C GLY A 79 -8.47 1.36 14.45
N LYS A 80 -8.02 2.60 14.66
CA LYS A 80 -6.81 2.93 15.42
C LYS A 80 -6.79 2.31 16.82
N GLN A 81 -7.92 2.41 17.53
CA GLN A 81 -8.03 1.91 18.90
C GLN A 81 -7.75 0.40 18.95
N ARG A 82 -8.37 -0.36 18.06
CA ARG A 82 -8.21 -1.81 17.99
C ARG A 82 -6.79 -2.21 17.61
N VAL A 83 -6.19 -1.58 16.60
CA VAL A 83 -4.80 -1.86 16.20
C VAL A 83 -3.84 -1.68 17.37
N LEU A 84 -4.02 -0.63 18.18
CA LEU A 84 -3.12 -0.33 19.29
C LEU A 84 -3.40 -1.21 20.53
N SER A 85 -4.68 -1.46 20.87
CA SER A 85 -5.04 -2.26 22.05
C SER A 85 -4.70 -3.74 21.89
N GLU A 86 -4.91 -4.29 20.69
CA GLU A 86 -4.58 -5.68 20.37
C GLU A 86 -3.11 -5.84 19.94
N SER A 87 -2.37 -4.72 19.82
CA SER A 87 -0.96 -4.71 19.39
C SER A 87 -0.75 -5.44 18.06
N ILE A 88 -1.65 -5.23 17.07
CA ILE A 88 -1.58 -5.90 15.77
C ILE A 88 -0.26 -5.57 15.11
N ASP A 89 0.62 -6.54 15.03
CA ASP A 89 1.97 -6.37 14.50
C ASP A 89 2.04 -6.66 13.00
N VAL A 90 2.82 -5.83 12.29
CA VAL A 90 2.92 -5.85 10.84
C VAL A 90 4.35 -6.06 10.38
N GLY A 91 4.54 -6.98 9.46
CA GLY A 91 5.77 -7.17 8.73
C GLY A 91 5.63 -6.72 7.28
N ILE A 92 6.54 -5.86 6.81
CA ILE A 92 6.66 -5.54 5.39
C ILE A 92 7.93 -6.20 4.87
N ILE A 93 7.79 -7.09 3.91
CA ILE A 93 8.88 -7.87 3.35
C ILE A 93 9.15 -7.44 1.91
N SER A 94 10.41 -7.25 1.56
CA SER A 94 10.82 -7.09 0.17
C SER A 94 12.12 -7.85 -0.10
N PRO A 95 12.29 -8.46 -1.29
CA PRO A 95 13.52 -9.16 -1.65
C PRO A 95 14.73 -8.23 -1.84
N TYR A 96 14.49 -6.91 -1.96
CA TYR A 96 15.53 -5.92 -2.28
C TYR A 96 15.79 -4.95 -1.12
N ARG A 97 17.04 -4.90 -0.66
CA ARG A 97 17.46 -3.99 0.45
C ARG A 97 17.14 -2.52 0.17
N ALA A 98 17.29 -2.09 -1.10
CA ALA A 98 16.97 -0.71 -1.48
C ALA A 98 15.49 -0.38 -1.24
N GLN A 99 14.57 -1.29 -1.59
CA GLN A 99 13.14 -1.14 -1.33
C GLN A 99 12.86 -1.10 0.19
N VAL A 100 13.48 -1.99 0.94
CA VAL A 100 13.37 -2.02 2.42
C VAL A 100 13.77 -0.66 3.02
N GLN A 101 14.89 -0.08 2.60
CA GLN A 101 15.35 1.21 3.11
C GLN A 101 14.38 2.35 2.71
N TYR A 102 13.86 2.31 1.50
CA TYR A 102 12.91 3.30 1.03
C TYR A 102 11.59 3.23 1.81
N LEU A 103 11.03 2.04 2.01
CA LEU A 103 9.84 1.81 2.84
C LEU A 103 10.04 2.32 4.27
N LYS A 104 11.19 2.02 4.90
CA LYS A 104 11.54 2.55 6.23
C LYS A 104 11.56 4.09 6.27
N LYS A 105 12.10 4.71 5.22
CA LYS A 105 12.12 6.18 5.08
C LYS A 105 10.71 6.75 4.97
N LEU A 106 9.86 6.15 4.16
CA LEU A 106 8.46 6.60 3.98
C LEU A 106 7.64 6.46 5.26
N ILE A 107 7.75 5.34 6.00
CA ILE A 107 7.06 5.14 7.29
C ILE A 107 7.45 6.21 8.31
N LYS A 108 8.73 6.64 8.30
CA LYS A 108 9.19 7.74 9.15
C LYS A 108 8.65 9.10 8.70
N LYS A 109 8.48 9.28 7.37
CA LYS A 109 8.01 10.54 6.77
C LYS A 109 6.51 10.76 7.00
N TYR A 110 5.69 9.71 6.86
CA TYR A 110 4.24 9.86 6.94
C TYR A 110 3.74 9.91 8.37
N GLU A 111 3.08 11.01 8.74
CA GLU A 111 2.52 11.25 10.09
C GLU A 111 1.47 10.21 10.46
N PHE A 112 0.71 9.69 9.50
CA PHE A 112 -0.27 8.62 9.73
C PHE A 112 0.33 7.44 10.50
N PHE A 113 1.56 7.02 10.17
CA PHE A 113 2.19 5.86 10.81
C PHE A 113 2.84 6.15 12.15
N LYS A 114 2.90 7.41 12.59
CA LYS A 114 3.56 7.80 13.85
C LYS A 114 3.12 6.97 15.07
N PRO A 115 1.81 6.74 15.32
CA PRO A 115 1.36 5.94 16.45
C PRO A 115 1.66 4.43 16.29
N TYR A 116 1.84 3.94 15.07
CA TYR A 116 1.98 2.53 14.74
C TYR A 116 3.44 2.09 14.51
N ARG A 117 4.41 3.00 14.51
CA ARG A 117 5.81 2.71 14.12
C ARG A 117 6.44 1.56 14.90
N ARG A 118 6.04 1.33 16.15
CA ARG A 118 6.54 0.23 16.98
C ARG A 118 5.96 -1.13 16.58
N LEU A 119 4.81 -1.14 15.92
CA LEU A 119 4.12 -2.33 15.45
C LEU A 119 4.55 -2.72 14.02
N ILE A 120 5.26 -1.84 13.29
CA ILE A 120 5.63 -2.06 11.90
C ILE A 120 7.12 -2.40 11.80
N SER A 121 7.40 -3.58 11.28
CA SER A 121 8.76 -4.05 10.96
C SER A 121 8.94 -4.13 9.45
N VAL A 122 10.07 -3.65 8.92
CA VAL A 122 10.38 -3.74 7.49
C VAL A 122 11.73 -4.40 7.31
N ASN A 123 11.79 -5.51 6.57
CA ASN A 123 13.05 -6.21 6.34
C ASN A 123 13.03 -7.04 5.04
N THR A 124 14.17 -7.64 4.69
CA THR A 124 14.24 -8.68 3.66
C THR A 124 13.66 -10.00 4.18
N VAL A 125 13.44 -10.97 3.29
CA VAL A 125 12.95 -12.30 3.67
C VAL A 125 13.83 -12.93 4.76
N ASP A 126 15.15 -12.88 4.57
CA ASP A 126 16.10 -13.45 5.53
C ASP A 126 16.03 -12.75 6.91
N GLY A 127 15.71 -11.45 6.93
CA GLY A 127 15.53 -10.69 8.16
C GLY A 127 14.25 -11.01 8.94
N PHE A 128 13.32 -11.73 8.34
CA PHE A 128 12.10 -12.27 8.98
C PHE A 128 12.20 -13.76 9.31
N GLN A 129 13.36 -14.38 9.09
CA GLN A 129 13.52 -15.80 9.39
C GLN A 129 13.22 -16.08 10.87
N GLY A 130 12.33 -17.04 11.12
CA GLY A 130 11.88 -17.41 12.47
C GLY A 130 10.94 -16.42 13.15
N GLN A 131 10.52 -15.34 12.47
CA GLN A 131 9.60 -14.34 13.02
C GLN A 131 8.28 -14.36 12.27
N GLU A 132 7.17 -14.45 13.00
CA GLU A 132 5.82 -14.31 12.45
C GLU A 132 5.24 -12.96 12.84
N ARG A 133 4.24 -12.50 12.06
CA ARG A 133 3.49 -11.27 12.31
C ARG A 133 2.00 -11.53 12.05
N ASP A 134 1.15 -10.74 12.69
CA ASP A 134 -0.28 -10.82 12.44
C ASP A 134 -0.59 -10.52 10.97
N VAL A 135 0.04 -9.48 10.44
CA VAL A 135 -0.13 -9.05 9.05
C VAL A 135 1.21 -9.01 8.35
N ILE A 136 1.29 -9.63 7.18
CA ILE A 136 2.46 -9.53 6.29
C ILE A 136 2.06 -8.85 4.99
N LEU A 137 2.80 -7.81 4.62
CA LEU A 137 2.77 -7.23 3.28
C LEU A 137 4.06 -7.61 2.55
N ILE A 138 3.95 -8.09 1.32
CA ILE A 138 5.10 -8.43 0.47
C ILE A 138 5.13 -7.48 -0.71
N SER A 139 6.21 -6.69 -0.84
CA SER A 139 6.49 -5.83 -1.99
C SER A 139 7.48 -6.53 -2.91
N LEU A 140 7.01 -6.98 -4.09
CA LEU A 140 7.78 -7.80 -5.04
C LEU A 140 8.77 -6.98 -5.87
N VAL A 141 8.51 -5.70 -6.06
CA VAL A 141 9.36 -4.70 -6.74
C VAL A 141 9.45 -4.87 -8.25
N ARG A 142 9.50 -6.11 -8.74
CA ARG A 142 9.76 -6.40 -10.14
C ARG A 142 8.61 -5.94 -11.04
N SER A 143 8.98 -5.06 -11.99
CA SER A 143 8.06 -4.51 -13.00
C SER A 143 8.85 -4.19 -14.28
N ASN A 144 8.83 -5.09 -15.24
CA ASN A 144 9.53 -5.01 -16.51
C ASN A 144 8.82 -5.80 -17.61
N ASP A 145 9.07 -5.44 -18.85
CA ASP A 145 8.39 -6.01 -20.01
C ASP A 145 8.90 -7.43 -20.36
N GLU A 146 10.10 -7.80 -19.90
CA GLU A 146 10.74 -9.10 -20.18
C GLU A 146 10.28 -10.21 -19.23
N GLY A 147 9.51 -9.91 -18.18
CA GLY A 147 9.10 -10.88 -17.17
C GLY A 147 10.26 -11.42 -16.33
N GLN A 148 11.32 -10.62 -16.20
CA GLN A 148 12.46 -11.00 -15.39
C GLN A 148 12.16 -10.77 -13.91
N ILE A 149 12.04 -11.85 -13.14
CA ILE A 149 11.69 -11.79 -11.71
C ILE A 149 12.90 -11.84 -10.75
N GLY A 150 14.13 -12.05 -11.25
CA GLY A 150 15.36 -12.01 -10.45
C GLY A 150 15.33 -12.94 -9.25
N PHE A 151 15.59 -12.41 -8.05
CA PHE A 151 15.61 -13.18 -6.78
C PHE A 151 14.28 -13.87 -6.44
N LEU A 152 13.17 -13.43 -7.03
CA LEU A 152 11.86 -14.05 -6.83
C LEU A 152 11.74 -15.44 -7.49
N LYS A 153 12.74 -15.89 -8.28
CA LYS A 153 12.86 -17.27 -8.76
C LYS A 153 13.13 -18.26 -7.62
N ASP A 154 13.72 -17.80 -6.52
CA ASP A 154 13.89 -18.63 -5.33
C ASP A 154 12.56 -18.77 -4.57
N LEU A 155 11.77 -19.75 -4.98
CA LEU A 155 10.45 -20.01 -4.42
C LEU A 155 10.50 -20.44 -2.95
N ARG A 156 11.64 -20.94 -2.45
CA ARG A 156 11.81 -21.27 -1.03
C ARG A 156 11.72 -20.01 -0.18
N ARG A 157 12.39 -18.93 -0.62
CA ARG A 157 12.30 -17.62 0.05
C ARG A 157 10.89 -17.03 -0.02
N MET A 158 10.22 -17.16 -1.17
CA MET A 158 8.85 -16.68 -1.30
C MET A 158 7.92 -17.44 -0.35
N ASN A 159 8.06 -18.77 -0.28
CA ASN A 159 7.30 -19.59 0.65
C ASN A 159 7.55 -19.20 2.12
N VAL A 160 8.82 -18.97 2.49
CA VAL A 160 9.16 -18.45 3.82
C VAL A 160 8.47 -17.12 4.09
N ALA A 161 8.49 -16.18 3.14
CA ALA A 161 7.85 -14.88 3.29
C ALA A 161 6.34 -15.01 3.51
N MET A 162 5.65 -15.80 2.68
CA MET A 162 4.20 -16.00 2.75
C MET A 162 3.77 -16.64 4.07
N THR A 163 4.53 -17.62 4.56
CA THR A 163 4.23 -18.35 5.82
C THR A 163 4.54 -17.54 7.08
N ARG A 164 4.98 -16.29 6.97
CA ARG A 164 5.18 -15.40 8.15
C ARG A 164 3.87 -14.73 8.62
N ALA A 165 2.82 -14.79 7.84
CA ALA A 165 1.52 -14.20 8.19
C ALA A 165 0.70 -15.14 9.08
N ARG A 166 0.29 -14.66 10.25
CA ARG A 166 -0.62 -15.38 11.16
C ARG A 166 -2.10 -15.16 10.78
N MET A 167 -2.46 -13.95 10.37
CA MET A 167 -3.85 -13.55 10.13
C MET A 167 -4.10 -13.08 8.70
N LYS A 168 -3.25 -12.18 8.17
CA LYS A 168 -3.47 -11.56 6.87
C LYS A 168 -2.18 -11.49 6.06
N LEU A 169 -2.25 -11.97 4.82
CA LEU A 169 -1.18 -11.84 3.83
C LEU A 169 -1.65 -10.91 2.71
N ILE A 170 -0.84 -9.91 2.37
CA ILE A 170 -1.07 -8.98 1.27
C ILE A 170 0.17 -8.99 0.38
N ILE A 171 0.00 -9.24 -0.91
CA ILE A 171 1.11 -9.29 -1.86
C ILE A 171 0.90 -8.19 -2.91
N LEU A 172 1.90 -7.33 -3.08
CA LEU A 172 1.91 -6.25 -4.06
C LEU A 172 2.97 -6.50 -5.12
N GLY A 173 2.61 -6.30 -6.37
CA GLY A 173 3.51 -6.51 -7.49
C GLY A 173 2.84 -6.27 -8.84
N ASN A 174 3.64 -6.25 -9.89
CA ASN A 174 3.16 -6.10 -11.26
C ASN A 174 2.69 -7.46 -11.81
N LYS A 175 1.39 -7.59 -12.10
CA LYS A 175 0.76 -8.81 -12.64
C LYS A 175 1.47 -9.26 -13.92
N ASP A 176 1.64 -8.35 -14.89
CA ASP A 176 2.13 -8.69 -16.22
C ASP A 176 3.57 -9.23 -16.19
N THR A 177 4.40 -8.70 -15.29
CA THR A 177 5.76 -9.19 -15.05
C THR A 177 5.74 -10.54 -14.33
N MET A 178 4.98 -10.63 -13.24
CA MET A 178 5.02 -11.78 -12.34
C MET A 178 4.37 -13.04 -12.94
N THR A 179 3.24 -12.90 -13.63
CA THR A 179 2.49 -14.04 -14.20
C THR A 179 3.18 -14.70 -15.39
N LYS A 180 4.25 -14.12 -15.93
CA LYS A 180 5.13 -14.82 -16.88
C LYS A 180 5.86 -16.01 -16.23
N HIS A 181 5.97 -16.04 -14.90
CA HIS A 181 6.50 -17.19 -14.18
C HIS A 181 5.37 -18.11 -13.69
N PRO A 182 5.43 -19.44 -13.97
CA PRO A 182 4.32 -20.37 -13.72
C PRO A 182 3.82 -20.38 -12.27
N PHE A 183 4.72 -20.27 -11.28
CA PHE A 183 4.33 -20.21 -9.86
C PHE A 183 3.45 -19.00 -9.55
N TYR A 184 3.87 -17.81 -9.97
CA TYR A 184 3.12 -16.57 -9.69
C TYR A 184 1.83 -16.50 -10.48
N LYS A 185 1.77 -17.09 -11.69
CA LYS A 185 0.54 -17.25 -12.45
C LYS A 185 -0.47 -18.08 -11.67
N LYS A 186 -0.08 -19.27 -11.17
CA LYS A 186 -0.95 -20.12 -10.36
C LYS A 186 -1.38 -19.43 -9.04
N LEU A 187 -0.45 -18.72 -8.38
CA LEU A 187 -0.76 -17.97 -7.18
C LEU A 187 -1.81 -16.88 -7.45
N TRP A 188 -1.67 -16.18 -8.56
CA TRP A 188 -2.64 -15.18 -9.01
C TRP A 188 -4.02 -15.81 -9.26
N GLU A 189 -4.08 -16.85 -10.08
CA GLU A 189 -5.32 -17.57 -10.42
C GLU A 189 -6.02 -18.11 -9.15
N TYR A 190 -5.26 -18.61 -8.19
CA TYR A 190 -5.80 -19.08 -6.91
C TYR A 190 -6.45 -17.95 -6.12
N VAL A 191 -5.79 -16.81 -6.02
CA VAL A 191 -6.33 -15.64 -5.27
C VAL A 191 -7.54 -15.04 -5.97
N GLU A 192 -7.54 -14.93 -7.31
CA GLU A 192 -8.72 -14.51 -8.07
C GLU A 192 -9.90 -15.46 -7.87
N GLY A 193 -9.64 -16.77 -7.79
CA GLY A 193 -10.68 -17.77 -7.49
C GLY A 193 -11.33 -17.55 -6.13
N LEU A 194 -10.57 -17.27 -5.09
CA LEU A 194 -11.10 -16.99 -3.75
C LEU A 194 -12.01 -15.76 -3.70
N ASN A 195 -11.70 -14.73 -4.50
CA ASN A 195 -12.49 -13.50 -4.54
C ASN A 195 -13.81 -13.66 -5.33
N ASN A 196 -13.96 -14.71 -6.14
CA ASN A 196 -15.18 -14.99 -6.91
C ASN A 196 -16.14 -15.93 -6.18
N GLU A 197 -15.75 -16.50 -5.04
CA GLU A 197 -16.56 -17.40 -4.21
C GLU A 197 -17.26 -16.68 -3.03
N GLU A 198 -16.94 -15.41 -2.79
CA GLU A 198 -17.61 -14.52 -1.82
C GLU A 198 -18.69 -13.66 -2.50
#